data_02ba71706e5b5ac0e4b4b375daae8ff1
#
_entry.id   02ba71706e5b5ac0e4b4b375daae8ff1
#
_cell.length_a   1.000
_cell.length_b   1.000
_cell.length_c   1.000
_cell.angle_alpha   90.00
_cell.angle_beta   90.00
_cell.angle_gamma   90.00
#
_symmetry.space_group_name_H-M   'P 1'
#
loop_
_entity.id
_entity.type
_entity.pdbx_description
1 polymer ?
#
loop_
_entity_poly.entity_id
_entity_poly.type
_entity_poly.pdbx_seq_one_letter_code
_entity_poly.pdbx_strand_id
1 'polypeptide(L)'
;MYTALADQDAILKQLLATGQRTDFGKDHNLEAVKDYQGFKQAVPIRDYELLKPYIEQIKQGRHNVLWKGRPMYFAKTSGTTSGTKYIPITKDSVDNHFNTARNAFMCYMSESGNYASAAGKMIFLSGSPELERVGDIPTGRLSGISNHLIPKYVRTNQLPTYETNCIEDWETKLDKIVDETLHQNMTMISGIPPWMQMYFDRLTARSGKKVGDLFPNFNVLVHGGVNFEPYKAKLFDSIGRQVDAIETYPASEGFIAFQDSQKEEGLLLNTNSGIFFEFVPAAEIFSESPTRLSLKEVEVGKNYALIINSNAGLWGYNIGDTVKFVSLNPYRLVVTGRIKHFISAFGEHVIGEEVEHAMLVASAQLGARIVEFTVAPKIA
;
A
#
# COMPACT_ATOMS: atom_id res chain seq x y z
N MET A 1 12.28 -14.38 9.25
CA MET A 1 13.19 -13.22 9.09
C MET A 1 14.56 -13.62 8.51
N TYR A 2 15.15 -14.71 8.94
CA TYR A 2 16.47 -15.18 8.42
C TYR A 2 16.45 -15.79 7.03
N THR A 3 15.26 -15.93 6.40
CA THR A 3 15.05 -16.62 5.11
C THR A 3 14.83 -15.67 3.94
N ALA A 4 14.84 -14.35 4.16
CA ALA A 4 14.41 -13.36 3.17
C ALA A 4 15.06 -13.53 1.78
N LEU A 5 16.36 -13.77 1.70
CA LEU A 5 17.04 -13.99 0.43
C LEU A 5 16.65 -15.32 -0.22
N ALA A 6 16.55 -16.39 0.59
CA ALA A 6 16.09 -17.68 0.11
C ALA A 6 14.64 -17.65 -0.36
N ASP A 7 13.78 -16.91 0.36
CA ASP A 7 12.37 -16.69 -0.02
C ASP A 7 12.29 -15.95 -1.36
N GLN A 8 13.08 -14.90 -1.56
CA GLN A 8 13.11 -14.15 -2.82
C GLN A 8 13.61 -15.02 -3.99
N ASP A 9 14.64 -15.82 -3.79
CA ASP A 9 15.12 -16.77 -4.80
C ASP A 9 14.05 -17.83 -5.15
N ALA A 10 13.35 -18.34 -4.15
CA ALA A 10 12.28 -19.32 -4.35
C ALA A 10 11.09 -18.70 -5.11
N ILE A 11 10.71 -17.45 -4.76
CA ILE A 11 9.65 -16.71 -5.44
C ILE A 11 10.01 -16.47 -6.90
N LEU A 12 11.21 -15.99 -7.21
CA LEU A 12 11.62 -15.76 -8.60
C LEU A 12 11.50 -17.04 -9.42
N LYS A 13 11.99 -18.17 -8.89
CA LYS A 13 11.87 -19.48 -9.56
C LYS A 13 10.41 -19.89 -9.80
N GLN A 14 9.53 -19.66 -8.80
CA GLN A 14 8.11 -19.96 -8.92
C GLN A 14 7.42 -19.07 -9.96
N LEU A 15 7.74 -17.77 -9.96
CA LEU A 15 7.23 -16.80 -10.93
C LEU A 15 7.62 -17.21 -12.36
N LEU A 16 8.88 -17.55 -12.60
CA LEU A 16 9.38 -18.00 -13.90
C LEU A 16 8.69 -19.30 -14.34
N ALA A 17 8.63 -20.31 -13.46
CA ALA A 17 8.01 -21.59 -13.77
C ALA A 17 6.51 -21.49 -14.15
N THR A 18 5.81 -20.51 -13.59
CA THR A 18 4.40 -20.23 -13.93
C THR A 18 4.29 -19.30 -15.14
N GLY A 19 5.05 -18.23 -15.13
CA GLY A 19 5.01 -17.15 -16.12
C GLY A 19 5.38 -17.60 -17.53
N GLN A 20 6.34 -18.52 -17.69
CA GLN A 20 6.78 -19.02 -19.00
C GLN A 20 5.63 -19.57 -19.87
N ARG A 21 4.51 -19.99 -19.26
CA ARG A 21 3.34 -20.54 -19.96
C ARG A 21 2.32 -19.48 -20.34
N THR A 22 2.52 -18.23 -19.99
CA THR A 22 1.65 -17.09 -20.32
C THR A 22 2.01 -16.47 -21.66
N ASP A 23 1.12 -15.67 -22.21
CA ASP A 23 1.45 -14.90 -23.43
C ASP A 23 2.63 -13.97 -23.18
N PHE A 24 2.64 -13.26 -22.04
CA PHE A 24 3.77 -12.45 -21.61
C PHE A 24 5.09 -13.24 -21.55
N GLY A 25 5.03 -14.44 -20.98
CA GLY A 25 6.21 -15.30 -20.85
C GLY A 25 6.77 -15.75 -22.19
N LYS A 26 5.91 -16.01 -23.16
CA LYS A 26 6.31 -16.35 -24.55
C LYS A 26 6.94 -15.14 -25.24
N ASP A 27 6.32 -13.96 -25.14
CA ASP A 27 6.82 -12.72 -25.75
C ASP A 27 8.20 -12.33 -25.22
N HIS A 28 8.53 -12.73 -23.98
CA HIS A 28 9.79 -12.42 -23.29
C HIS A 28 10.72 -13.64 -23.14
N ASN A 29 10.40 -14.75 -23.80
CA ASN A 29 11.19 -15.98 -23.78
C ASN A 29 11.57 -16.44 -22.34
N LEU A 30 10.60 -16.37 -21.39
CA LEU A 30 10.85 -16.72 -19.98
C LEU A 30 11.27 -18.18 -19.78
N GLU A 31 10.98 -19.06 -20.73
CA GLU A 31 11.40 -20.48 -20.70
C GLU A 31 12.94 -20.60 -20.73
N ALA A 32 13.65 -19.71 -21.42
CA ALA A 32 15.10 -19.69 -21.50
C ALA A 32 15.78 -19.07 -20.27
N VAL A 33 15.04 -18.38 -19.41
CA VAL A 33 15.56 -17.67 -18.23
C VAL A 33 15.87 -18.66 -17.11
N LYS A 34 17.13 -18.69 -16.67
CA LYS A 34 17.60 -19.63 -15.64
C LYS A 34 17.87 -18.96 -14.28
N ASP A 35 18.20 -17.68 -14.30
CA ASP A 35 18.62 -16.92 -13.12
C ASP A 35 18.20 -15.46 -13.21
N TYR A 36 18.52 -14.69 -12.17
CA TYR A 36 18.19 -13.28 -12.10
C TYR A 36 18.86 -12.45 -13.20
N GLN A 37 20.09 -12.80 -13.65
CA GLN A 37 20.75 -12.06 -14.72
C GLN A 37 20.01 -12.24 -16.05
N GLY A 38 19.65 -13.48 -16.38
CA GLY A 38 18.80 -13.76 -17.55
C GLY A 38 17.45 -13.09 -17.46
N PHE A 39 16.86 -13.04 -16.25
CA PHE A 39 15.59 -12.36 -16.02
C PHE A 39 15.67 -10.86 -16.33
N LYS A 40 16.68 -10.17 -15.85
CA LYS A 40 16.88 -8.73 -16.12
C LYS A 40 17.00 -8.42 -17.61
N GLN A 41 17.62 -9.33 -18.38
CA GLN A 41 17.76 -9.17 -19.83
C GLN A 41 16.44 -9.43 -20.57
N ALA A 42 15.66 -10.41 -20.13
CA ALA A 42 14.42 -10.80 -20.79
C ALA A 42 13.24 -9.86 -20.46
N VAL A 43 13.21 -9.32 -19.25
CA VAL A 43 12.08 -8.53 -18.73
C VAL A 43 12.52 -7.10 -18.47
N PRO A 44 12.22 -6.13 -19.34
CA PRO A 44 12.53 -4.72 -19.09
C PRO A 44 11.67 -4.15 -17.97
N ILE A 45 12.17 -3.09 -17.30
CA ILE A 45 11.35 -2.27 -16.39
C ILE A 45 10.24 -1.60 -17.21
N ARG A 46 9.05 -1.56 -16.64
CA ARG A 46 7.88 -0.97 -17.29
C ARG A 46 6.93 -0.33 -16.29
N ASP A 47 6.19 0.64 -16.80
CA ASP A 47 5.05 1.21 -16.11
C ASP A 47 3.73 0.55 -16.56
N TYR A 48 2.60 1.12 -16.12
CA TYR A 48 1.29 0.62 -16.49
C TYR A 48 1.00 0.71 -17.99
N GLU A 49 1.47 1.75 -18.69
CA GLU A 49 1.19 1.92 -20.12
C GLU A 49 1.81 0.79 -20.96
N LEU A 50 2.99 0.33 -20.56
CA LEU A 50 3.65 -0.81 -21.23
C LEU A 50 3.00 -2.17 -20.90
N LEU A 51 2.26 -2.29 -19.78
CA LEU A 51 1.46 -3.48 -19.46
C LEU A 51 0.03 -3.41 -20.00
N LYS A 52 -0.48 -2.22 -20.31
CA LYS A 52 -1.86 -1.98 -20.76
C LYS A 52 -2.30 -2.86 -21.92
N PRO A 53 -1.48 -3.12 -22.97
CA PRO A 53 -1.89 -4.01 -24.05
C PRO A 53 -2.25 -5.43 -23.58
N TYR A 54 -1.57 -5.96 -22.57
CA TYR A 54 -1.89 -7.25 -21.96
C TYR A 54 -3.17 -7.17 -21.12
N ILE A 55 -3.33 -6.08 -20.36
CA ILE A 55 -4.55 -5.84 -19.58
C ILE A 55 -5.78 -5.77 -20.48
N GLU A 56 -5.70 -5.11 -21.63
CA GLU A 56 -6.80 -5.04 -22.58
C GLU A 56 -7.18 -6.44 -23.13
N GLN A 57 -6.21 -7.32 -23.39
CA GLN A 57 -6.49 -8.70 -23.78
C GLN A 57 -7.22 -9.47 -22.67
N ILE A 58 -6.86 -9.26 -21.40
CA ILE A 58 -7.56 -9.87 -20.25
C ILE A 58 -9.01 -9.37 -20.19
N LYS A 59 -9.24 -8.06 -20.38
CA LYS A 59 -10.59 -7.47 -20.42
C LYS A 59 -11.44 -8.05 -21.53
N GLN A 60 -10.85 -8.42 -22.66
CA GLN A 60 -11.50 -9.10 -23.77
C GLN A 60 -11.77 -10.59 -23.52
N GLY A 61 -11.44 -11.10 -22.32
CA GLY A 61 -11.73 -12.47 -21.93
C GLY A 61 -10.59 -13.49 -22.18
N ARG A 62 -9.40 -13.03 -22.66
CA ARG A 62 -8.25 -13.93 -22.84
C ARG A 62 -7.74 -14.45 -21.49
N HIS A 63 -7.33 -15.73 -21.49
CA HIS A 63 -6.73 -16.43 -20.36
C HIS A 63 -5.22 -16.50 -20.51
N ASN A 64 -4.51 -16.69 -19.41
CA ASN A 64 -3.05 -16.92 -19.37
C ASN A 64 -2.25 -15.80 -20.06
N VAL A 65 -2.70 -14.56 -19.94
CA VAL A 65 -2.02 -13.41 -20.57
C VAL A 65 -0.80 -12.99 -19.75
N LEU A 66 -0.99 -12.42 -18.56
CA LEU A 66 0.07 -12.00 -17.62
C LEU A 66 0.36 -13.06 -16.56
N TRP A 67 -0.64 -13.84 -16.18
CA TRP A 67 -0.55 -14.91 -15.20
C TRP A 67 -1.47 -16.06 -15.61
N LYS A 68 -1.32 -17.23 -14.98
CA LYS A 68 -2.17 -18.39 -15.26
C LYS A 68 -3.65 -18.10 -14.95
N GLY A 69 -4.53 -18.52 -15.82
CA GLY A 69 -5.97 -18.32 -15.71
C GLY A 69 -6.39 -16.89 -16.01
N ARG A 70 -7.35 -16.39 -15.24
CA ARG A 70 -7.86 -15.01 -15.27
C ARG A 70 -7.76 -14.41 -13.87
N PRO A 71 -7.61 -13.10 -13.74
CA PRO A 71 -7.72 -12.42 -12.44
C PRO A 71 -9.10 -12.67 -11.80
N MET A 72 -9.13 -12.76 -10.48
CA MET A 72 -10.36 -12.76 -9.70
C MET A 72 -11.01 -11.39 -9.65
N TYR A 73 -10.17 -10.35 -9.60
CA TYR A 73 -10.58 -8.95 -9.53
C TYR A 73 -9.61 -8.07 -10.35
N PHE A 74 -10.11 -6.90 -10.72
CA PHE A 74 -9.26 -5.77 -11.03
C PHE A 74 -9.34 -4.73 -9.91
N ALA A 75 -8.20 -4.39 -9.32
CA ALA A 75 -8.10 -3.23 -8.44
C ALA A 75 -8.00 -1.96 -9.30
N LYS A 76 -9.02 -1.09 -9.17
CA LYS A 76 -9.11 0.18 -9.88
C LYS A 76 -8.37 1.25 -9.09
N THR A 77 -7.40 1.90 -9.71
CA THR A 77 -6.66 3.00 -9.10
C THR A 77 -6.61 4.20 -10.03
N SER A 78 -6.54 5.40 -9.46
CA SER A 78 -6.39 6.63 -10.26
C SER A 78 -5.01 6.67 -10.90
N GLY A 79 -4.97 6.78 -12.22
CA GLY A 79 -3.75 7.08 -12.96
C GLY A 79 -3.60 8.58 -13.13
N THR A 80 -2.38 9.11 -12.95
CA THR A 80 -2.12 10.54 -13.07
C THR A 80 -2.06 11.05 -14.50
N THR A 81 -1.79 10.18 -15.50
CA THR A 81 -1.60 10.58 -16.91
C THR A 81 -2.46 9.80 -17.89
N SER A 82 -2.86 8.59 -17.56
CA SER A 82 -3.51 7.64 -18.50
C SER A 82 -4.93 7.24 -18.09
N GLY A 83 -5.52 7.95 -17.14
CA GLY A 83 -6.85 7.63 -16.64
C GLY A 83 -6.80 6.49 -15.58
N THR A 84 -7.85 5.67 -15.57
CA THR A 84 -7.98 4.58 -14.60
C THR A 84 -7.06 3.41 -14.95
N LYS A 85 -6.27 2.96 -13.99
CA LYS A 85 -5.49 1.73 -14.07
C LYS A 85 -6.28 0.55 -13.51
N TYR A 86 -6.10 -0.62 -14.10
CA TYR A 86 -6.71 -1.88 -13.70
C TYR A 86 -5.61 -2.87 -13.34
N ILE A 87 -5.34 -3.01 -12.06
CA ILE A 87 -4.30 -3.91 -11.53
C ILE A 87 -4.93 -5.28 -11.29
N PRO A 88 -4.40 -6.36 -11.90
CA PRO A 88 -4.97 -7.68 -11.72
C PRO A 88 -4.72 -8.21 -10.30
N ILE A 89 -5.73 -8.83 -9.70
CA ILE A 89 -5.63 -9.61 -8.47
C ILE A 89 -6.01 -11.05 -8.85
N THR A 90 -5.03 -11.94 -8.81
CA THR A 90 -5.20 -13.36 -9.15
C THR A 90 -5.55 -14.18 -7.91
N LYS A 91 -5.91 -15.44 -8.12
CA LYS A 91 -6.09 -16.41 -7.02
C LYS A 91 -4.81 -16.60 -6.20
N ASP A 92 -3.65 -16.49 -6.85
CA ASP A 92 -2.36 -16.70 -6.18
C ASP A 92 -1.88 -15.45 -5.44
N SER A 93 -2.33 -14.24 -5.86
CA SER A 93 -1.91 -12.97 -5.25
C SER A 93 -2.88 -12.45 -4.17
N VAL A 94 -4.11 -12.92 -4.15
CA VAL A 94 -5.15 -12.40 -3.23
C VAL A 94 -4.76 -12.55 -1.76
N ASP A 95 -4.08 -13.63 -1.42
CA ASP A 95 -3.63 -13.92 -0.05
C ASP A 95 -2.56 -12.94 0.44
N ASN A 96 -1.76 -12.34 -0.45
CA ASN A 96 -0.79 -11.33 -0.10
C ASN A 96 -1.48 -10.15 0.61
N HIS A 97 -2.58 -9.65 0.07
CA HIS A 97 -3.28 -8.49 0.64
C HIS A 97 -3.88 -8.78 2.01
N PHE A 98 -4.61 -9.87 2.15
CA PHE A 98 -5.32 -10.19 3.39
C PHE A 98 -4.38 -10.73 4.48
N ASN A 99 -3.54 -11.71 4.13
CA ASN A 99 -2.66 -12.36 5.12
C ASN A 99 -1.61 -11.39 5.66
N THR A 100 -1.11 -10.46 4.84
CA THR A 100 -0.14 -9.45 5.30
C THR A 100 -0.77 -8.49 6.30
N ALA A 101 -1.98 -7.98 6.03
CA ALA A 101 -2.71 -7.14 6.99
C ALA A 101 -2.95 -7.85 8.32
N ARG A 102 -3.37 -9.12 8.26
CA ARG A 102 -3.53 -9.97 9.46
C ARG A 102 -2.19 -10.14 10.20
N ASN A 103 -1.12 -10.45 9.48
CA ASN A 103 0.20 -10.67 10.07
C ASN A 103 0.73 -9.39 10.75
N ALA A 104 0.52 -8.22 10.17
CA ALA A 104 0.86 -6.94 10.78
C ALA A 104 0.20 -6.79 12.16
N PHE A 105 -1.10 -7.05 12.23
CA PHE A 105 -1.85 -6.97 13.48
C PHE A 105 -1.43 -8.06 14.49
N MET A 106 -1.15 -9.28 14.04
CA MET A 106 -0.67 -10.36 14.90
C MET A 106 0.74 -10.08 15.44
N CYS A 107 1.65 -9.54 14.63
CA CYS A 107 2.98 -9.13 15.07
C CYS A 107 2.87 -8.04 16.16
N TYR A 108 2.03 -7.04 15.95
CA TYR A 108 1.75 -6.01 16.94
C TYR A 108 1.25 -6.60 18.27
N MET A 109 0.22 -7.45 18.22
CA MET A 109 -0.31 -8.08 19.44
C MET A 109 0.75 -8.94 20.16
N SER A 110 1.56 -9.66 19.40
CA SER A 110 2.63 -10.51 19.96
C SER A 110 3.74 -9.71 20.62
N GLU A 111 4.13 -8.58 20.04
CA GLU A 111 5.19 -7.73 20.57
C GLU A 111 4.71 -6.88 21.75
N SER A 112 3.55 -6.25 21.61
CA SER A 112 3.00 -5.32 22.61
C SER A 112 2.30 -6.01 23.78
N GLY A 113 1.86 -7.27 23.61
CA GLY A 113 0.96 -7.96 24.55
C GLY A 113 -0.47 -7.42 24.55
N ASN A 114 -0.81 -6.50 23.65
CA ASN A 114 -2.10 -5.82 23.59
C ASN A 114 -3.16 -6.65 22.83
N TYR A 115 -3.54 -7.80 23.39
CA TYR A 115 -4.61 -8.64 22.86
C TYR A 115 -6.00 -8.00 22.99
N ALA A 116 -6.17 -7.02 23.89
CA ALA A 116 -7.42 -6.28 24.06
C ALA A 116 -7.81 -5.50 22.80
N SER A 117 -6.85 -5.15 21.95
CA SER A 117 -7.09 -4.50 20.67
C SER A 117 -8.02 -5.28 19.73
N ALA A 118 -8.06 -6.62 19.85
CA ALA A 118 -8.92 -7.51 19.08
C ALA A 118 -10.27 -7.82 19.76
N ALA A 119 -10.49 -7.36 21.01
CA ALA A 119 -11.65 -7.77 21.83
C ALA A 119 -12.91 -6.93 21.59
N GLY A 120 -12.81 -5.81 20.88
CA GLY A 120 -13.93 -4.90 20.61
C GLY A 120 -14.25 -4.75 19.13
N LYS A 121 -14.92 -3.63 18.81
CA LYS A 121 -15.24 -3.27 17.44
C LYS A 121 -14.02 -2.64 16.74
N MET A 122 -13.88 -2.98 15.48
CA MET A 122 -12.82 -2.47 14.61
C MET A 122 -13.46 -1.71 13.46
N ILE A 123 -13.03 -0.48 13.22
CA ILE A 123 -13.49 0.27 12.06
C ILE A 123 -12.43 0.28 10.96
N PHE A 124 -12.89 0.07 9.73
CA PHE A 124 -12.08 0.18 8.51
C PHE A 124 -12.69 1.27 7.62
N LEU A 125 -12.14 2.48 7.69
CA LEU A 125 -12.54 3.58 6.82
C LEU A 125 -12.04 3.27 5.40
N SER A 126 -12.96 2.92 4.51
CA SER A 126 -12.65 2.41 3.17
C SER A 126 -13.57 3.00 2.11
N GLY A 127 -13.18 2.85 0.84
CA GLY A 127 -14.06 3.10 -0.29
C GLY A 127 -15.24 2.11 -0.32
N SER A 128 -16.23 2.38 -1.20
CA SER A 128 -17.38 1.49 -1.38
C SER A 128 -16.93 0.07 -1.73
N PRO A 129 -17.53 -0.98 -1.11
CA PRO A 129 -17.30 -2.36 -1.46
C PRO A 129 -18.06 -2.80 -2.73
N GLU A 130 -18.89 -1.96 -3.31
CA GLU A 130 -19.58 -2.26 -4.56
C GLU A 130 -18.58 -2.43 -5.70
N LEU A 131 -18.79 -3.50 -6.48
CA LEU A 131 -17.93 -3.85 -7.59
C LEU A 131 -18.68 -3.69 -8.91
N GLU A 132 -18.10 -2.91 -9.81
CA GLU A 132 -18.47 -2.91 -11.23
C GLU A 132 -17.87 -4.12 -11.94
N ARG A 133 -18.21 -4.31 -13.21
CA ARG A 133 -17.59 -5.35 -14.05
C ARG A 133 -16.87 -4.73 -15.23
N VAL A 134 -15.66 -5.21 -15.47
CA VAL A 134 -14.90 -4.92 -16.69
C VAL A 134 -14.72 -6.24 -17.43
N GLY A 135 -15.44 -6.40 -18.55
CA GLY A 135 -15.73 -7.74 -19.07
C GLY A 135 -16.48 -8.56 -18.02
N ASP A 136 -15.98 -9.75 -17.73
CA ASP A 136 -16.56 -10.64 -16.69
C ASP A 136 -15.86 -10.50 -15.33
N ILE A 137 -14.88 -9.60 -15.18
CA ILE A 137 -14.04 -9.50 -13.98
C ILE A 137 -14.61 -8.44 -13.04
N PRO A 138 -14.95 -8.80 -11.79
CA PRO A 138 -15.34 -7.84 -10.75
C PRO A 138 -14.23 -6.82 -10.52
N THR A 139 -14.59 -5.55 -10.47
CA THR A 139 -13.65 -4.43 -10.49
C THR A 139 -14.04 -3.39 -9.46
N GLY A 140 -13.11 -2.92 -8.66
CA GLY A 140 -13.35 -1.89 -7.65
C GLY A 140 -12.06 -1.35 -7.05
N ARG A 141 -12.15 -0.46 -6.09
CA ARG A 141 -10.98 -0.04 -5.30
C ARG A 141 -10.48 -1.22 -4.46
N LEU A 142 -9.17 -1.31 -4.23
CA LEU A 142 -8.58 -2.39 -3.41
C LEU A 142 -9.26 -2.50 -2.03
N SER A 143 -9.50 -1.38 -1.35
CA SER A 143 -10.17 -1.36 -0.05
C SER A 143 -11.60 -1.92 -0.11
N GLY A 144 -12.32 -1.69 -1.20
CA GLY A 144 -13.63 -2.30 -1.46
C GLY A 144 -13.53 -3.80 -1.72
N ILE A 145 -12.60 -4.23 -2.57
CA ILE A 145 -12.33 -5.65 -2.84
C ILE A 145 -11.98 -6.39 -1.55
N SER A 146 -11.15 -5.78 -0.69
CA SER A 146 -10.73 -6.37 0.58
C SER A 146 -11.91 -6.70 1.49
N ASN A 147 -13.00 -5.90 1.45
CA ASN A 147 -14.22 -6.20 2.22
C ASN A 147 -14.84 -7.56 1.85
N HIS A 148 -14.73 -8.01 0.58
CA HIS A 148 -15.23 -9.30 0.15
C HIS A 148 -14.37 -10.48 0.63
N LEU A 149 -13.12 -10.22 1.00
CA LEU A 149 -12.14 -11.22 1.42
C LEU A 149 -12.08 -11.41 2.94
N ILE A 150 -12.73 -10.55 3.71
CA ILE A 150 -12.71 -10.61 5.18
C ILE A 150 -13.46 -11.84 5.67
N PRO A 151 -12.84 -12.69 6.51
CA PRO A 151 -13.49 -13.85 7.08
C PRO A 151 -14.72 -13.51 7.92
N LYS A 152 -15.72 -14.39 7.94
CA LYS A 152 -16.97 -14.17 8.67
C LYS A 152 -16.77 -13.82 10.16
N TYR A 153 -15.80 -14.46 10.82
CA TYR A 153 -15.51 -14.23 12.24
C TYR A 153 -14.95 -12.83 12.53
N VAL A 154 -14.29 -12.19 11.54
CA VAL A 154 -13.82 -10.79 11.68
C VAL A 154 -14.98 -9.83 11.43
N ARG A 155 -15.86 -10.14 10.46
CA ARG A 155 -17.00 -9.27 10.09
C ARG A 155 -17.95 -8.97 11.25
N THR A 156 -18.09 -9.85 12.23
CA THR A 156 -18.96 -9.63 13.38
C THR A 156 -18.51 -8.44 14.24
N ASN A 157 -17.22 -8.12 14.21
CA ASN A 157 -16.63 -7.00 14.93
C ASN A 157 -16.21 -5.83 14.03
N GLN A 158 -16.46 -5.93 12.73
CA GLN A 158 -16.11 -4.90 11.76
C GLN A 158 -17.22 -3.84 11.62
N LEU A 159 -16.83 -2.59 11.56
CA LEU A 159 -17.65 -1.42 11.20
C LEU A 159 -16.95 -0.65 10.07
N PRO A 160 -17.68 0.17 9.31
CA PRO A 160 -19.13 0.28 9.29
C PRO A 160 -19.78 -0.99 8.70
N THR A 161 -21.11 -1.05 8.77
CA THR A 161 -21.90 -2.09 8.09
C THR A 161 -21.66 -2.03 6.57
N TYR A 162 -22.01 -3.12 5.87
CA TYR A 162 -21.89 -3.17 4.42
C TYR A 162 -22.74 -2.07 3.75
N GLU A 163 -23.97 -1.89 4.21
CA GLU A 163 -24.93 -0.91 3.71
C GLU A 163 -24.38 0.51 3.83
N THR A 164 -23.86 0.87 5.00
CA THR A 164 -23.22 2.17 5.22
C THR A 164 -21.97 2.33 4.36
N ASN A 165 -21.22 1.26 4.19
CA ASN A 165 -20.00 1.31 3.39
C ASN A 165 -20.27 1.48 1.89
N CYS A 166 -21.47 1.11 1.40
CA CYS A 166 -21.92 1.32 0.01
C CYS A 166 -22.36 2.77 -0.29
N ILE A 167 -22.55 3.62 0.71
CA ILE A 167 -22.94 5.02 0.47
C ILE A 167 -21.81 5.72 -0.31
N GLU A 168 -22.16 6.28 -1.48
CA GLU A 168 -21.19 6.94 -2.35
C GLU A 168 -20.82 8.34 -1.87
N ASP A 169 -21.85 9.13 -1.41
CA ASP A 169 -21.60 10.47 -0.87
C ASP A 169 -20.86 10.39 0.45
N TRP A 170 -19.63 10.94 0.44
CA TRP A 170 -18.71 10.81 1.57
C TRP A 170 -19.22 11.47 2.85
N GLU A 171 -19.86 12.62 2.77
CA GLU A 171 -20.38 13.32 3.94
C GLU A 171 -21.52 12.54 4.59
N THR A 172 -22.47 12.06 3.80
CA THR A 172 -23.57 11.18 4.26
C THR A 172 -23.03 9.88 4.85
N LYS A 173 -22.04 9.26 4.17
CA LYS A 173 -21.38 8.05 4.65
C LYS A 173 -20.73 8.27 6.00
N LEU A 174 -20.02 9.37 6.16
CA LEU A 174 -19.31 9.71 7.39
C LEU A 174 -20.27 9.91 8.56
N ASP A 175 -21.40 10.60 8.34
CA ASP A 175 -22.44 10.76 9.36
C ASP A 175 -23.03 9.42 9.79
N LYS A 176 -23.29 8.52 8.85
CA LYS A 176 -23.76 7.16 9.15
C LYS A 176 -22.74 6.32 9.91
N ILE A 177 -21.46 6.44 9.56
CA ILE A 177 -20.36 5.80 10.30
C ILE A 177 -20.35 6.29 11.75
N VAL A 178 -20.50 7.58 11.97
CA VAL A 178 -20.58 8.14 13.33
C VAL A 178 -21.79 7.58 14.08
N ASP A 179 -22.98 7.56 13.46
CA ASP A 179 -24.20 7.00 14.08
C ASP A 179 -24.00 5.52 14.49
N GLU A 180 -23.35 4.71 13.64
CA GLU A 180 -23.07 3.30 13.93
C GLU A 180 -22.04 3.09 15.05
N THR A 181 -21.10 4.01 15.21
CA THR A 181 -19.93 3.79 16.08
C THR A 181 -20.01 4.49 17.43
N LEU A 182 -20.82 5.56 17.54
CA LEU A 182 -20.86 6.48 18.70
C LEU A 182 -21.00 5.77 20.06
N HIS A 183 -21.73 4.67 20.09
CA HIS A 183 -22.02 3.90 21.31
C HIS A 183 -21.36 2.51 21.34
N GLN A 184 -20.38 2.28 20.45
CA GLN A 184 -19.71 0.99 20.37
C GLN A 184 -18.44 0.94 21.21
N ASN A 185 -18.07 -0.26 21.61
CA ASN A 185 -16.78 -0.51 22.24
C ASN A 185 -15.68 -0.58 21.17
N MET A 186 -15.23 0.57 20.68
CA MET A 186 -14.19 0.65 19.67
C MET A 186 -12.82 0.35 20.27
N THR A 187 -12.05 -0.56 19.66
CA THR A 187 -10.68 -0.91 20.09
C THR A 187 -9.64 -0.60 19.04
N MET A 188 -10.01 -0.63 17.75
CA MET A 188 -9.11 -0.34 16.64
C MET A 188 -9.78 0.56 15.61
N ILE A 189 -9.04 1.54 15.10
CA ILE A 189 -9.46 2.41 13.99
C ILE A 189 -8.42 2.32 12.89
N SER A 190 -8.86 1.98 11.68
CA SER A 190 -8.00 1.85 10.50
C SER A 190 -8.49 2.70 9.35
N GLY A 191 -7.57 3.36 8.65
CA GLY A 191 -7.85 4.15 7.46
C GLY A 191 -6.66 4.98 7.02
N ILE A 192 -6.83 5.73 5.95
CA ILE A 192 -5.85 6.76 5.60
C ILE A 192 -5.99 7.95 6.58
N PRO A 193 -4.89 8.58 6.99
CA PRO A 193 -4.88 9.67 7.98
C PRO A 193 -5.90 10.78 7.73
N PRO A 194 -6.09 11.33 6.50
CA PRO A 194 -7.12 12.34 6.26
C PRO A 194 -8.54 11.88 6.59
N TRP A 195 -8.90 10.63 6.22
CA TRP A 195 -10.24 10.10 6.51
C TRP A 195 -10.46 9.87 7.99
N MET A 196 -9.43 9.40 8.69
CA MET A 196 -9.49 9.28 10.16
C MET A 196 -9.67 10.64 10.83
N GLN A 197 -8.99 11.68 10.35
CA GLN A 197 -9.16 13.02 10.89
C GLN A 197 -10.58 13.55 10.67
N MET A 198 -11.16 13.37 9.47
CA MET A 198 -12.55 13.76 9.20
C MET A 198 -13.52 13.03 10.12
N TYR A 199 -13.29 11.74 10.34
CA TYR A 199 -14.10 10.94 11.25
C TYR A 199 -13.98 11.43 12.71
N PHE A 200 -12.78 11.73 13.19
CA PHE A 200 -12.54 12.25 14.54
C PHE A 200 -13.16 13.66 14.73
N ASP A 201 -13.03 14.52 13.77
CA ASP A 201 -13.63 15.85 13.77
C ASP A 201 -15.17 15.74 13.88
N ARG A 202 -15.80 14.79 13.14
CA ARG A 202 -17.24 14.55 13.14
C ARG A 202 -17.71 13.93 14.47
N LEU A 203 -16.97 12.96 15.02
CA LEU A 203 -17.23 12.38 16.35
C LEU A 203 -17.19 13.44 17.44
N THR A 204 -16.16 14.28 17.44
CA THR A 204 -16.00 15.37 18.42
C THR A 204 -17.11 16.39 18.30
N ALA A 205 -17.47 16.80 17.09
CA ALA A 205 -18.59 17.72 16.87
C ALA A 205 -19.94 17.15 17.37
N ARG A 206 -20.17 15.85 17.21
CA ARG A 206 -21.41 15.18 17.61
C ARG A 206 -21.48 14.91 19.13
N SER A 207 -20.37 14.54 19.75
CA SER A 207 -20.32 14.10 21.15
C SER A 207 -19.88 15.17 22.14
N GLY A 208 -19.19 16.21 21.68
CA GLY A 208 -18.50 17.19 22.55
C GLY A 208 -17.30 16.63 23.30
N LYS A 209 -16.82 15.41 22.95
CA LYS A 209 -15.75 14.70 23.65
C LYS A 209 -14.57 14.42 22.72
N LYS A 210 -13.38 14.27 23.30
CA LYS A 210 -12.25 13.69 22.56
C LYS A 210 -12.50 12.21 22.26
N VAL A 211 -11.91 11.69 21.19
CA VAL A 211 -12.15 10.31 20.72
C VAL A 211 -11.75 9.27 21.78
N GLY A 212 -10.65 9.52 22.52
CA GLY A 212 -10.20 8.63 23.58
C GLY A 212 -11.15 8.60 24.81
N ASP A 213 -11.87 9.70 25.08
CA ASP A 213 -12.88 9.73 26.13
C ASP A 213 -14.19 9.06 25.67
N LEU A 214 -14.51 9.17 24.38
CA LEU A 214 -15.66 8.52 23.78
C LEU A 214 -15.46 7.00 23.68
N PHE A 215 -14.25 6.57 23.34
CA PHE A 215 -13.85 5.17 23.19
C PHE A 215 -12.71 4.80 24.16
N PRO A 216 -13.02 4.53 25.44
CA PRO A 216 -11.98 4.28 26.46
C PRO A 216 -11.07 3.09 26.14
N ASN A 217 -11.57 2.10 25.39
CA ASN A 217 -10.84 0.90 24.99
C ASN A 217 -10.14 1.04 23.63
N PHE A 218 -10.26 2.19 22.95
CA PHE A 218 -9.52 2.45 21.72
C PHE A 218 -8.02 2.57 22.01
N ASN A 219 -7.22 1.66 21.50
CA ASN A 219 -5.82 1.53 21.85
C ASN A 219 -4.87 1.33 20.66
N VAL A 220 -5.38 1.13 19.45
CA VAL A 220 -4.55 1.00 18.26
C VAL A 220 -5.12 1.71 17.04
N LEU A 221 -4.26 2.47 16.37
CA LEU A 221 -4.51 3.16 15.11
C LEU A 221 -3.74 2.44 13.99
N VAL A 222 -4.43 2.01 12.91
CA VAL A 222 -3.76 1.41 11.76
C VAL A 222 -3.87 2.35 10.58
N HIS A 223 -2.73 2.76 10.03
CA HIS A 223 -2.68 3.74 8.95
C HIS A 223 -1.77 3.31 7.80
N GLY A 224 -1.86 4.00 6.68
CA GLY A 224 -1.02 3.79 5.50
C GLY A 224 -1.55 4.55 4.29
N GLY A 225 -0.88 4.39 3.16
CA GLY A 225 -1.29 4.99 1.89
C GLY A 225 -0.85 6.44 1.66
N VAL A 226 -0.55 7.17 2.74
CA VAL A 226 0.07 8.52 2.71
C VAL A 226 1.02 8.66 3.90
N ASN A 227 1.94 9.62 3.82
CA ASN A 227 2.82 9.93 4.94
C ASN A 227 2.01 10.33 6.19
N PHE A 228 2.32 9.72 7.32
CA PHE A 228 1.60 9.91 8.58
C PHE A 228 2.00 11.19 9.32
N GLU A 229 3.26 11.61 9.24
CA GLU A 229 3.82 12.68 10.06
C GLU A 229 3.04 14.02 9.99
N PRO A 230 2.55 14.48 8.80
CA PRO A 230 1.74 15.69 8.73
C PRO A 230 0.43 15.66 9.51
N TYR A 231 -0.12 14.47 9.74
CA TYR A 231 -1.42 14.26 10.39
C TYR A 231 -1.30 13.87 11.86
N LYS A 232 -0.17 13.33 12.26
CA LYS A 232 0.08 12.69 13.55
C LYS A 232 -0.30 13.57 14.74
N ALA A 233 0.21 14.78 14.80
CA ALA A 233 -0.04 15.70 15.90
C ALA A 233 -1.53 16.00 16.06
N LYS A 234 -2.25 16.27 14.97
CA LYS A 234 -3.68 16.57 14.99
C LYS A 234 -4.51 15.35 15.37
N LEU A 235 -4.18 14.18 14.86
CA LEU A 235 -4.88 12.93 15.20
C LEU A 235 -4.75 12.62 16.69
N PHE A 236 -3.54 12.69 17.26
CA PHE A 236 -3.32 12.44 18.67
C PHE A 236 -3.97 13.51 19.58
N ASP A 237 -4.00 14.78 19.15
CA ASP A 237 -4.77 15.81 19.85
C ASP A 237 -6.27 15.50 19.86
N SER A 238 -6.81 15.06 18.72
CA SER A 238 -8.23 14.66 18.62
C SER A 238 -8.56 13.43 19.48
N ILE A 239 -7.61 12.50 19.62
CA ILE A 239 -7.74 11.34 20.50
C ILE A 239 -7.65 11.78 21.98
N GLY A 240 -6.77 12.70 22.31
CA GLY A 240 -6.58 13.23 23.66
C GLY A 240 -5.68 12.39 24.57
N ARG A 241 -5.12 11.30 24.06
CA ARG A 241 -4.13 10.44 24.72
C ARG A 241 -3.28 9.70 23.70
N GLN A 242 -2.19 9.11 24.16
CA GLN A 242 -1.38 8.23 23.32
C GLN A 242 -2.09 6.89 23.10
N VAL A 243 -2.06 6.44 21.85
CA VAL A 243 -2.45 5.09 21.42
C VAL A 243 -1.35 4.55 20.53
N ASP A 244 -1.22 3.24 20.42
CA ASP A 244 -0.26 2.64 19.52
C ASP A 244 -0.66 2.90 18.06
N ALA A 245 0.32 2.98 17.18
CA ALA A 245 0.11 3.11 15.75
C ALA A 245 0.77 1.96 15.00
N ILE A 246 0.11 1.45 13.99
CA ILE A 246 0.66 0.46 13.06
C ILE A 246 0.64 1.08 11.67
N GLU A 247 1.82 1.30 11.12
CA GLU A 247 1.96 1.73 9.74
C GLU A 247 1.96 0.54 8.80
N THR A 248 1.26 0.69 7.66
CA THR A 248 1.16 -0.32 6.63
C THR A 248 1.46 0.28 5.27
N TYR A 249 2.07 -0.52 4.39
CA TYR A 249 2.35 -0.14 3.01
C TYR A 249 1.58 -1.06 2.03
N PRO A 250 0.26 -0.88 1.94
CA PRO A 250 -0.57 -1.54 0.95
C PRO A 250 -0.54 -0.76 -0.37
N ALA A 251 -0.46 -1.48 -1.48
CA ALA A 251 -0.67 -0.95 -2.83
C ALA A 251 -1.66 -1.86 -3.58
N SER A 252 -2.28 -1.36 -4.64
CA SER A 252 -3.12 -2.21 -5.50
C SER A 252 -2.34 -3.35 -6.12
N GLU A 253 -1.06 -3.13 -6.32
CA GLU A 253 -0.07 -4.04 -6.88
C GLU A 253 0.37 -5.15 -5.92
N GLY A 254 0.23 -4.93 -4.61
CA GLY A 254 0.58 -5.86 -3.56
C GLY A 254 0.80 -5.18 -2.21
N PHE A 255 0.70 -5.92 -1.13
CA PHE A 255 1.01 -5.45 0.21
C PHE A 255 2.51 -5.63 0.46
N ILE A 256 3.25 -4.53 0.45
CA ILE A 256 4.72 -4.49 0.34
C ILE A 256 5.40 -4.69 1.70
N ALA A 257 4.98 -3.93 2.71
CA ALA A 257 5.62 -3.90 4.02
C ALA A 257 4.65 -3.46 5.12
N PHE A 258 5.00 -3.68 6.38
CA PHE A 258 4.22 -3.26 7.53
C PHE A 258 5.10 -3.06 8.76
N GLN A 259 4.65 -2.23 9.67
CA GLN A 259 5.28 -2.05 10.97
C GLN A 259 5.00 -3.29 11.85
N ASP A 260 6.03 -4.03 12.18
CA ASP A 260 5.97 -5.24 13.02
C ASP A 260 6.41 -5.00 14.46
N SER A 261 6.99 -3.82 14.75
CA SER A 261 7.49 -3.43 16.06
C SER A 261 7.18 -1.98 16.37
N GLN A 262 6.85 -1.69 17.63
CA GLN A 262 6.68 -0.32 18.12
C GLN A 262 8.02 0.33 18.53
N LYS A 263 9.13 -0.42 18.52
CA LYS A 263 10.44 0.00 18.99
C LYS A 263 11.44 0.22 17.86
N GLU A 264 11.23 -0.47 16.75
CA GLU A 264 12.16 -0.47 15.62
C GLU A 264 11.67 0.48 14.52
N GLU A 265 12.62 1.19 13.93
CA GLU A 265 12.33 2.08 12.79
C GLU A 265 12.02 1.30 11.52
N GLY A 266 11.07 1.81 10.75
CA GLY A 266 10.73 1.33 9.42
C GLY A 266 9.77 0.14 9.41
N LEU A 267 9.39 -0.23 8.19
CA LEU A 267 8.42 -1.27 7.88
C LEU A 267 9.14 -2.56 7.50
N LEU A 268 8.76 -3.67 8.09
CA LEU A 268 9.26 -5.00 7.72
C LEU A 268 8.82 -5.33 6.29
N LEU A 269 9.79 -5.56 5.40
CA LEU A 269 9.53 -5.98 4.02
C LEU A 269 8.92 -7.39 3.99
N ASN A 270 7.81 -7.54 3.27
CA ASN A 270 7.09 -8.82 3.15
C ASN A 270 7.73 -9.72 2.07
N THR A 271 8.81 -10.40 2.41
CA THR A 271 9.70 -11.09 1.47
C THR A 271 9.20 -12.45 0.98
N ASN A 272 8.11 -13.00 1.52
CA ASN A 272 7.65 -14.38 1.23
C ASN A 272 6.20 -14.48 0.75
N SER A 273 5.65 -13.44 0.14
CA SER A 273 4.23 -13.35 -0.22
C SER A 273 3.93 -13.31 -1.72
N GLY A 274 4.81 -13.91 -2.54
CA GLY A 274 4.58 -14.02 -3.98
C GLY A 274 5.01 -12.79 -4.79
N ILE A 275 5.80 -11.90 -4.18
CA ILE A 275 6.42 -10.75 -4.84
C ILE A 275 7.95 -10.89 -4.79
N PHE A 276 8.58 -10.86 -5.95
CA PHE A 276 10.02 -10.70 -6.09
C PHE A 276 10.32 -9.22 -6.29
N PHE A 277 11.14 -8.68 -5.41
CA PHE A 277 11.49 -7.26 -5.38
C PHE A 277 12.79 -6.98 -6.11
N GLU A 278 12.79 -5.89 -6.87
CA GLU A 278 13.99 -5.28 -7.44
C GLU A 278 14.05 -3.81 -7.03
N PHE A 279 15.25 -3.30 -6.96
CA PHE A 279 15.55 -1.95 -6.51
C PHE A 279 16.44 -1.27 -7.54
N VAL A 280 16.06 -0.06 -7.95
CA VAL A 280 16.84 0.78 -8.84
C VAL A 280 17.26 2.03 -8.07
N PRO A 281 18.55 2.40 -8.01
CA PRO A 281 18.93 3.66 -7.40
C PRO A 281 18.05 4.80 -7.94
N ALA A 282 17.45 5.58 -7.06
CA ALA A 282 16.41 6.53 -7.47
C ALA A 282 16.87 7.53 -8.54
N ALA A 283 18.15 7.91 -8.51
CA ALA A 283 18.76 8.78 -9.50
C ALA A 283 18.89 8.15 -10.90
N GLU A 284 18.83 6.82 -11.01
CA GLU A 284 19.03 6.10 -12.26
C GLU A 284 17.74 5.66 -12.95
N ILE A 285 16.59 5.84 -12.30
CA ILE A 285 15.32 5.25 -12.81
C ILE A 285 14.92 5.73 -14.20
N PHE A 286 15.36 6.90 -14.60
CA PHE A 286 15.13 7.48 -15.93
C PHE A 286 16.30 7.30 -16.90
N SER A 287 17.36 6.58 -16.52
CA SER A 287 18.47 6.28 -17.42
C SER A 287 18.06 5.23 -18.45
N GLU A 288 18.73 5.19 -19.59
CA GLU A 288 18.46 4.19 -20.64
C GLU A 288 18.75 2.75 -20.17
N SER A 289 19.68 2.59 -19.24
CA SER A 289 20.11 1.30 -18.70
C SER A 289 20.26 1.39 -17.18
N PRO A 290 19.17 1.45 -16.43
CA PRO A 290 19.23 1.60 -14.98
C PRO A 290 19.79 0.34 -14.32
N THR A 291 20.57 0.53 -13.27
CA THR A 291 21.08 -0.58 -12.44
C THR A 291 19.93 -1.24 -11.71
N ARG A 292 19.73 -2.54 -11.93
CA ARG A 292 18.68 -3.33 -11.25
C ARG A 292 19.33 -4.22 -10.20
N LEU A 293 18.97 -4.01 -8.96
CA LEU A 293 19.49 -4.71 -7.80
C LEU A 293 18.44 -5.67 -7.23
N SER A 294 18.88 -6.83 -6.81
CA SER A 294 18.08 -7.73 -5.99
C SER A 294 18.18 -7.33 -4.51
N LEU A 295 17.35 -7.92 -3.64
CA LEU A 295 17.35 -7.64 -2.21
C LEU A 295 18.73 -7.84 -1.53
N LYS A 296 19.59 -8.72 -2.05
CA LYS A 296 20.93 -8.96 -1.50
C LYS A 296 21.93 -7.83 -1.75
N GLU A 297 21.62 -6.92 -2.69
CA GLU A 297 22.54 -5.88 -3.19
C GLU A 297 22.18 -4.47 -2.67
N VAL A 298 21.07 -4.34 -1.93
CA VAL A 298 20.65 -3.05 -1.37
C VAL A 298 21.52 -2.64 -0.19
N GLU A 299 21.59 -1.33 0.04
CA GLU A 299 22.38 -0.72 1.13
C GLU A 299 21.48 0.17 1.99
N VAL A 300 21.79 0.21 3.29
CA VAL A 300 21.11 1.11 4.23
C VAL A 300 21.38 2.58 3.85
N GLY A 301 20.36 3.41 3.97
CA GLY A 301 20.43 4.86 3.73
C GLY A 301 20.36 5.29 2.27
N LYS A 302 20.48 4.36 1.30
CA LYS A 302 20.30 4.66 -0.12
C LYS A 302 18.83 4.65 -0.52
N ASN A 303 18.46 5.57 -1.40
CA ASN A 303 17.11 5.69 -1.93
C ASN A 303 16.95 4.92 -3.24
N TYR A 304 15.90 4.11 -3.34
CA TYR A 304 15.64 3.24 -4.48
C TYR A 304 14.22 3.41 -5.00
N ALA A 305 14.05 3.37 -6.31
CA ALA A 305 12.76 3.10 -6.95
C ALA A 305 12.42 1.61 -6.78
N LEU A 306 11.18 1.33 -6.36
CA LEU A 306 10.71 -0.02 -6.12
C LEU A 306 10.10 -0.63 -7.38
N ILE A 307 10.67 -1.75 -7.81
CA ILE A 307 10.19 -2.55 -8.94
C ILE A 307 9.70 -3.88 -8.40
N ILE A 308 8.56 -4.34 -8.88
CA ILE A 308 7.96 -5.59 -8.43
C ILE A 308 7.71 -6.57 -9.58
N ASN A 309 7.85 -7.84 -9.24
CA ASN A 309 7.45 -8.97 -10.06
C ASN A 309 6.57 -9.86 -9.19
N SER A 310 5.33 -10.12 -9.62
CA SER A 310 4.38 -10.74 -8.71
C SER A 310 3.53 -11.83 -9.36
N ASN A 311 3.00 -12.70 -8.52
CA ASN A 311 2.02 -13.70 -8.89
C ASN A 311 0.63 -13.12 -9.25
N ALA A 312 0.52 -11.79 -9.28
CA ALA A 312 -0.58 -11.07 -9.94
C ALA A 312 -0.35 -10.91 -11.46
N GLY A 313 0.85 -11.24 -11.96
CA GLY A 313 1.24 -11.04 -13.35
C GLY A 313 1.85 -9.67 -13.63
N LEU A 314 2.36 -9.00 -12.60
CA LEU A 314 3.17 -7.79 -12.77
C LEU A 314 4.63 -8.21 -12.98
N TRP A 315 5.24 -7.72 -14.05
CA TRP A 315 6.58 -8.11 -14.48
C TRP A 315 7.44 -6.89 -14.76
N GLY A 316 8.52 -6.72 -14.01
CA GLY A 316 9.38 -5.54 -14.08
C GLY A 316 8.62 -4.25 -13.79
N TYR A 317 7.57 -4.32 -12.97
CA TYR A 317 6.63 -3.24 -12.81
C TYR A 317 7.12 -2.18 -11.82
N ASN A 318 7.33 -0.97 -12.32
CA ASN A 318 7.63 0.19 -11.50
C ASN A 318 6.34 0.73 -10.89
N ILE A 319 6.19 0.58 -9.56
CA ILE A 319 5.00 1.06 -8.86
C ILE A 319 4.96 2.59 -8.71
N GLY A 320 6.08 3.23 -8.96
CA GLY A 320 6.24 4.68 -8.89
C GLY A 320 6.62 5.21 -7.51
N ASP A 321 6.89 4.35 -6.55
CA ASP A 321 7.31 4.75 -5.21
C ASP A 321 8.83 4.61 -5.04
N THR A 322 9.37 5.44 -4.14
CA THR A 322 10.76 5.33 -3.68
C THR A 322 10.80 4.88 -2.23
N VAL A 323 11.82 4.08 -1.91
CA VAL A 323 12.04 3.50 -0.59
C VAL A 323 13.51 3.59 -0.19
N LYS A 324 13.76 3.64 1.11
CA LYS A 324 15.09 3.65 1.70
C LYS A 324 15.15 2.57 2.78
N PHE A 325 16.18 1.71 2.74
CA PHE A 325 16.38 0.72 3.79
C PHE A 325 16.97 1.37 5.03
N VAL A 326 16.39 1.04 6.19
CA VAL A 326 16.88 1.44 7.52
C VAL A 326 17.53 0.27 8.26
N SER A 327 17.24 -0.96 7.83
CA SER A 327 17.85 -2.20 8.34
C SER A 327 17.90 -3.26 7.25
N LEU A 328 18.90 -4.15 7.27
CA LEU A 328 19.02 -5.32 6.40
C LEU A 328 18.83 -6.66 7.15
N ASN A 329 18.71 -6.63 8.48
CA ASN A 329 18.48 -7.83 9.28
C ASN A 329 17.61 -7.54 10.51
N PRO A 330 16.29 -7.67 10.40
CA PRO A 330 15.51 -7.95 9.19
C PRO A 330 15.51 -6.79 8.19
N TYR A 331 15.09 -7.05 6.96
CA TYR A 331 14.93 -6.00 5.96
C TYR A 331 13.77 -5.08 6.33
N ARG A 332 14.11 -3.84 6.69
CA ARG A 332 13.14 -2.76 7.01
C ARG A 332 13.39 -1.57 6.11
N LEU A 333 12.31 -0.98 5.65
CA LEU A 333 12.37 0.19 4.78
C LEU A 333 11.40 1.29 5.26
N VAL A 334 11.63 2.49 4.77
CA VAL A 334 10.70 3.62 4.85
C VAL A 334 10.34 4.04 3.43
N VAL A 335 9.11 4.51 3.24
CA VAL A 335 8.67 5.10 1.96
C VAL A 335 9.12 6.55 1.93
N THR A 336 9.89 6.92 0.92
CA THR A 336 10.49 8.27 0.81
C THR A 336 9.74 9.18 -0.16
N GLY A 337 8.80 8.65 -0.92
CA GLY A 337 7.97 9.45 -1.83
C GLY A 337 7.61 8.73 -3.12
N ARG A 338 7.31 9.52 -4.14
CA ARG A 338 6.97 9.03 -5.48
C ARG A 338 7.94 9.54 -6.54
N ILE A 339 8.31 8.68 -7.47
CA ILE A 339 9.22 8.99 -8.58
C ILE A 339 8.71 10.19 -9.41
N LYS A 340 7.40 10.31 -9.64
CA LYS A 340 6.79 11.42 -10.40
C LYS A 340 6.81 12.77 -9.65
N HIS A 341 7.13 12.77 -8.37
CA HIS A 341 7.25 13.97 -7.56
C HIS A 341 8.70 14.48 -7.48
N PHE A 342 9.62 13.95 -8.29
CA PHE A 342 10.92 14.58 -8.49
C PHE A 342 10.73 15.91 -9.21
N ILE A 343 10.98 16.99 -8.52
CA ILE A 343 11.16 18.28 -9.16
C ILE A 343 12.61 18.33 -9.62
N SER A 344 12.83 18.07 -10.90
CA SER A 344 14.11 18.32 -11.54
C SER A 344 14.08 19.72 -12.15
N ALA A 345 14.58 20.69 -11.41
CA ALA A 345 14.84 22.03 -11.92
C ALA A 345 16.36 22.24 -11.92
N PHE A 346 16.94 22.54 -13.09
CA PHE A 346 18.36 22.90 -13.24
C PHE A 346 19.38 21.84 -12.77
N GLY A 347 19.04 20.55 -12.84
CA GLY A 347 19.97 19.46 -12.48
C GLY A 347 19.95 19.07 -11.00
N GLU A 348 19.18 19.72 -10.18
CA GLU A 348 18.92 19.31 -8.79
C GLU A 348 17.64 18.48 -8.71
N HIS A 349 17.68 17.39 -7.95
CA HIS A 349 16.55 16.49 -7.74
C HIS A 349 16.04 16.66 -6.32
N VAL A 350 14.86 17.27 -6.17
CA VAL A 350 14.17 17.39 -4.88
C VAL A 350 13.14 16.26 -4.78
N ILE A 351 13.24 15.43 -3.76
CA ILE A 351 12.31 14.32 -3.50
C ILE A 351 11.17 14.74 -2.59
N GLY A 352 10.07 13.99 -2.61
CA GLY A 352 8.89 14.27 -1.80
C GLY A 352 9.20 14.39 -0.30
N GLU A 353 10.08 13.54 0.25
CA GLU A 353 10.53 13.57 1.64
C GLU A 353 11.15 14.91 2.03
N GLU A 354 11.98 15.49 1.16
CA GLU A 354 12.63 16.78 1.41
C GLU A 354 11.64 17.94 1.41
N VAL A 355 10.67 17.90 0.48
CA VAL A 355 9.60 18.90 0.41
C VAL A 355 8.72 18.82 1.66
N GLU A 356 8.28 17.63 2.03
CA GLU A 356 7.45 17.41 3.23
C GLU A 356 8.18 17.85 4.50
N HIS A 357 9.46 17.49 4.64
CA HIS A 357 10.28 17.94 5.76
C HIS A 357 10.42 19.47 5.82
N ALA A 358 10.71 20.11 4.69
CA ALA A 358 10.79 21.57 4.61
C ALA A 358 9.46 22.24 4.98
N MET A 359 8.34 21.68 4.53
CA MET A 359 7.00 22.17 4.85
C MET A 359 6.67 22.00 6.34
N LEU A 360 7.04 20.88 6.96
CA LEU A 360 6.88 20.66 8.40
C LEU A 360 7.66 21.67 9.22
N VAL A 361 8.93 21.88 8.89
CA VAL A 361 9.78 22.87 9.58
C VAL A 361 9.22 24.28 9.43
N ALA A 362 8.87 24.69 8.21
CA ALA A 362 8.32 26.01 7.95
C ALA A 362 6.97 26.23 8.66
N SER A 363 6.10 25.24 8.65
CA SER A 363 4.80 25.29 9.33
C SER A 363 4.96 25.45 10.84
N ALA A 364 5.89 24.68 11.44
CA ALA A 364 6.18 24.77 12.87
C ALA A 364 6.73 26.15 13.25
N GLN A 365 7.64 26.72 12.45
CA GLN A 365 8.22 28.04 12.70
C GLN A 365 7.20 29.18 12.58
N LEU A 366 6.27 29.07 11.65
CA LEU A 366 5.26 30.10 11.37
C LEU A 366 3.97 29.93 12.16
N GLY A 367 3.82 28.83 12.92
CA GLY A 367 2.54 28.46 13.57
C GLY A 367 1.41 28.22 12.55
N ALA A 368 1.75 27.93 11.28
CA ALA A 368 0.79 27.74 10.22
C ALA A 368 0.31 26.28 10.17
N ARG A 369 -0.97 26.07 9.80
CA ARG A 369 -1.52 24.75 9.52
C ARG A 369 -1.66 24.58 8.02
N ILE A 370 -0.99 23.60 7.45
CA ILE A 370 -1.10 23.24 6.04
C ILE A 370 -1.92 21.95 5.97
N VAL A 371 -3.03 21.97 5.21
CA VAL A 371 -3.92 20.83 5.03
C VAL A 371 -3.51 20.05 3.78
N GLU A 372 -3.24 20.77 2.70
CA GLU A 372 -2.75 20.25 1.43
C GLU A 372 -1.80 21.26 0.80
N PHE A 373 -0.84 20.78 0.03
CA PHE A 373 0.08 21.65 -0.72
C PHE A 373 0.42 21.03 -2.08
N THR A 374 0.76 21.92 -3.01
CA THR A 374 1.31 21.56 -4.32
C THR A 374 2.62 22.32 -4.51
N VAL A 375 3.65 21.62 -4.94
CA VAL A 375 4.95 22.21 -5.26
C VAL A 375 5.18 22.13 -6.77
N ALA A 376 5.55 23.26 -7.37
CA ALA A 376 5.90 23.32 -8.77
C ALA A 376 7.19 24.16 -8.94
N PRO A 377 8.08 23.83 -9.90
CA PRO A 377 9.23 24.65 -10.20
C PRO A 377 8.77 26.01 -10.73
N LYS A 378 9.31 27.08 -10.18
CA LYS A 378 9.14 28.43 -10.75
C LYS A 378 10.23 28.63 -11.79
N ILE A 379 9.87 28.55 -13.06
CA ILE A 379 10.76 28.94 -14.15
C ILE A 379 10.75 30.47 -14.20
N ALA A 380 11.89 31.09 -13.92
CA ALA A 380 12.07 32.53 -13.99
C ALA A 380 12.30 32.96 -15.44
#